data_ed443e0833bd3ec97934044ad014bf2e
#
_entry.id   ed443e0833bd3ec97934044ad014bf2e
#
_cell.length_a   1.000
_cell.length_b   1.000
_cell.length_c   1.000
_cell.angle_alpha   90.00
_cell.angle_beta   90.00
_cell.angle_gamma   90.00
#
_symmetry.space_group_name_H-M   'P 1'
#
loop_
_entity.id
_entity.type
_entity.pdbx_description
1 polymer ?
#
loop_
_entity_poly.entity_id
_entity_poly.type
_entity_poly.pdbx_seq_one_letter_code
_entity_poly.pdbx_strand_id
1 'polypeptide(L)'
;MTDAVEPELPRGIALAWGVAASPQRGPKREMSVERIVEAAMEIADAEGLGAVSMAAVAAKLGFTPMSLYRYVTAKEDLVLLMQEEATGSPSEAARQAGGWRERLEALFGEQLQHYLRHPWVLDIPISGVPATPNSAAWMDAGISALDDTPLTYEERLAVMLLVTGTAHWAGTVLAGYARVEREQGVGSDTIARNEDAMFRALITAEAYPSLRAAIEAGAFLDESDPFAFALERGLDGVAAYIAAAAEGRRGERKQWVTLDDGDIADDKKFREAQKAVRQAEKALRDARKLERLAAREAHDRKARQRPEA
;
A
#
# COMPACT_ATOMS: atom_id res chain seq x y z
N MET A 1 -31.64 27.29 16.41
CA MET A 1 -30.97 26.05 16.77
C MET A 1 -31.36 25.05 15.71
N THR A 2 -30.51 24.86 14.72
CA THR A 2 -30.66 23.80 13.70
C THR A 2 -30.22 22.52 14.38
N ASP A 3 -31.14 21.58 14.57
CA ASP A 3 -30.84 20.21 14.92
C ASP A 3 -29.86 19.67 13.88
N ALA A 4 -28.59 19.61 14.21
CA ALA A 4 -27.61 18.89 13.43
C ALA A 4 -28.02 17.43 13.51
N VAL A 5 -28.54 16.87 12.43
CA VAL A 5 -28.75 15.42 12.29
C VAL A 5 -27.36 14.80 12.49
N GLU A 6 -27.15 14.15 13.65
CA GLU A 6 -25.93 13.37 13.86
C GLU A 6 -25.83 12.36 12.70
N PRO A 7 -24.70 12.35 11.97
CA PRO A 7 -24.56 11.40 10.88
C PRO A 7 -24.62 9.98 11.45
N GLU A 8 -25.53 9.17 10.90
CA GLU A 8 -25.63 7.75 11.25
C GLU A 8 -24.31 7.08 10.84
N LEU A 9 -23.52 6.62 11.86
CA LEU A 9 -22.22 6.00 11.61
C LEU A 9 -22.42 4.66 10.89
N PRO A 10 -21.63 4.37 9.86
CA PRO A 10 -21.58 3.03 9.29
C PRO A 10 -21.35 1.97 10.38
N ARG A 11 -22.02 0.83 10.28
CA ARG A 11 -22.04 -0.15 11.37
C ARG A 11 -20.64 -0.66 11.75
N GLY A 12 -19.77 -0.92 10.79
CA GLY A 12 -18.39 -1.33 11.04
C GLY A 12 -17.61 -0.30 11.87
N ILE A 13 -17.79 1.00 11.53
CA ILE A 13 -17.21 2.11 12.31
C ILE A 13 -17.78 2.14 13.74
N ALA A 14 -19.10 2.04 13.88
CA ALA A 14 -19.73 2.04 15.18
C ALA A 14 -19.30 0.84 16.05
N LEU A 15 -19.02 -0.32 15.45
CA LEU A 15 -18.46 -1.49 16.13
C LEU A 15 -17.01 -1.24 16.55
N ALA A 16 -16.18 -0.69 15.68
CA ALA A 16 -14.78 -0.38 15.98
C ALA A 16 -14.65 0.61 17.16
N TRP A 17 -15.53 1.62 17.22
CA TRP A 17 -15.58 2.58 18.34
C TRP A 17 -16.31 2.06 19.59
N GLY A 18 -16.87 0.83 19.54
CA GLY A 18 -17.62 0.25 20.66
C GLY A 18 -18.94 0.98 20.98
N VAL A 19 -19.44 1.83 20.08
CA VAL A 19 -20.70 2.58 20.27
C VAL A 19 -21.90 1.85 19.67
N ALA A 20 -21.70 0.83 18.81
CA ALA A 20 -22.78 -0.03 18.37
C ALA A 20 -23.24 -0.93 19.53
N ALA A 21 -24.55 -1.10 19.67
CA ALA A 21 -25.09 -2.08 20.60
C ALA A 21 -24.59 -3.49 20.23
N SER A 22 -23.57 -3.97 20.92
CA SER A 22 -23.18 -5.39 20.85
C SER A 22 -24.28 -6.21 21.50
N PRO A 23 -24.67 -7.37 20.94
CA PRO A 23 -25.66 -8.24 21.61
C PRO A 23 -25.13 -8.62 22.99
N GLN A 24 -25.81 -8.14 23.99
CA GLN A 24 -25.54 -8.06 25.44
C GLN A 24 -24.47 -9.00 26.02
N ARG A 25 -23.66 -8.41 26.96
CA ARG A 25 -22.77 -9.08 27.91
C ARG A 25 -23.51 -10.15 28.73
N GLY A 26 -23.11 -11.40 28.56
CA GLY A 26 -23.50 -12.54 29.39
C GLY A 26 -22.28 -13.43 29.65
N PRO A 27 -22.29 -14.35 30.64
CA PRO A 27 -21.14 -15.16 31.00
C PRO A 27 -20.69 -16.01 29.81
N LYS A 28 -19.37 -15.97 29.49
CA LYS A 28 -18.62 -16.70 28.44
C LYS A 28 -19.49 -17.12 27.25
N ARG A 29 -19.73 -16.21 26.32
CA ARG A 29 -20.36 -16.59 25.05
C ARG A 29 -19.35 -17.31 24.17
N GLU A 30 -19.81 -18.39 23.54
CA GLU A 30 -19.05 -19.17 22.56
C GLU A 30 -18.71 -18.33 21.30
N MET A 31 -19.39 -17.16 21.06
CA MET A 31 -19.17 -16.25 19.92
C MET A 31 -19.20 -14.78 20.33
N SER A 32 -18.23 -14.00 19.81
CA SER A 32 -18.15 -12.54 19.93
C SER A 32 -17.59 -11.94 18.63
N VAL A 33 -17.64 -10.60 18.49
CA VAL A 33 -17.04 -9.89 17.33
C VAL A 33 -15.54 -10.15 17.28
N GLU A 34 -14.87 -10.11 18.41
CA GLU A 34 -13.41 -10.32 18.53
C GLU A 34 -13.03 -11.72 18.03
N ARG A 35 -13.75 -12.78 18.43
CA ARG A 35 -13.49 -14.14 17.94
C ARG A 35 -13.76 -14.32 16.46
N ILE A 36 -14.74 -13.60 15.92
CA ILE A 36 -15.05 -13.61 14.48
C ILE A 36 -13.91 -12.96 13.72
N VAL A 37 -13.42 -11.80 14.21
CA VAL A 37 -12.29 -11.06 13.62
C VAL A 37 -11.01 -11.91 13.70
N GLU A 38 -10.68 -12.47 14.86
CA GLU A 38 -9.51 -13.33 15.05
C GLU A 38 -9.52 -14.54 14.08
N ALA A 39 -10.63 -15.25 13.98
CA ALA A 39 -10.76 -16.37 13.05
C ALA A 39 -10.66 -15.95 11.57
N ALA A 40 -11.15 -14.76 11.23
CA ALA A 40 -11.02 -14.20 9.89
C ALA A 40 -9.57 -13.79 9.57
N MET A 41 -8.86 -13.20 10.55
CA MET A 41 -7.44 -12.87 10.41
C MET A 41 -6.57 -14.11 10.23
N GLU A 42 -6.81 -15.18 11.00
CA GLU A 42 -6.10 -16.45 10.82
C GLU A 42 -6.29 -17.05 9.41
N ILE A 43 -7.49 -16.92 8.81
CA ILE A 43 -7.73 -17.33 7.42
C ILE A 43 -6.94 -16.43 6.47
N ALA A 44 -6.98 -15.12 6.69
CA ALA A 44 -6.28 -14.15 5.83
C ALA A 44 -4.75 -14.31 5.90
N ASP A 45 -4.19 -14.57 7.08
CA ASP A 45 -2.75 -14.81 7.27
C ASP A 45 -2.28 -16.10 6.59
N ALA A 46 -3.13 -17.13 6.57
CA ALA A 46 -2.81 -18.42 5.97
C ALA A 46 -3.01 -18.44 4.44
N GLU A 47 -4.11 -17.87 3.95
CA GLU A 47 -4.62 -18.08 2.59
C GLU A 47 -4.87 -16.76 1.82
N GLY A 48 -4.60 -15.60 2.45
CA GLY A 48 -4.84 -14.27 1.88
C GLY A 48 -6.28 -13.77 2.05
N LEU A 49 -6.49 -12.47 1.83
CA LEU A 49 -7.78 -11.79 2.02
C LEU A 49 -8.90 -12.39 1.15
N GLY A 50 -8.55 -12.93 -0.03
CA GLY A 50 -9.52 -13.57 -0.95
C GLY A 50 -10.23 -14.77 -0.36
N ALA A 51 -9.59 -15.51 0.55
CA ALA A 51 -10.17 -16.68 1.21
C ALA A 51 -11.18 -16.32 2.31
N VAL A 52 -11.16 -15.10 2.81
CA VAL A 52 -12.06 -14.63 3.87
C VAL A 52 -13.48 -14.48 3.33
N SER A 53 -14.39 -15.23 3.90
CA SER A 53 -15.84 -15.14 3.66
C SER A 53 -16.61 -15.46 4.93
N MET A 54 -17.85 -14.96 5.04
CA MET A 54 -18.71 -15.27 6.19
C MET A 54 -18.90 -16.78 6.37
N ALA A 55 -18.90 -17.55 5.28
CA ALA A 55 -19.02 -19.00 5.31
C ALA A 55 -17.73 -19.66 5.82
N ALA A 56 -16.55 -19.23 5.35
CA ALA A 56 -15.26 -19.78 5.80
C ALA A 56 -15.03 -19.51 7.30
N VAL A 57 -15.31 -18.28 7.75
CA VAL A 57 -15.18 -17.91 9.16
C VAL A 57 -16.15 -18.69 10.03
N ALA A 58 -17.42 -18.85 9.59
CA ALA A 58 -18.41 -19.64 10.32
C ALA A 58 -17.99 -21.09 10.44
N ALA A 59 -17.51 -21.71 9.34
CA ALA A 59 -17.02 -23.08 9.34
C ALA A 59 -15.85 -23.28 10.30
N LYS A 60 -14.87 -22.35 10.28
CA LYS A 60 -13.71 -22.36 11.19
C LYS A 60 -14.14 -22.31 12.67
N LEU A 61 -15.17 -21.54 12.98
CA LEU A 61 -15.70 -21.39 14.34
C LEU A 61 -16.70 -22.49 14.76
N GLY A 62 -17.12 -23.37 13.85
CA GLY A 62 -18.12 -24.41 14.10
C GLY A 62 -19.56 -23.88 14.15
N PHE A 63 -19.86 -22.79 13.45
CA PHE A 63 -21.17 -22.14 13.44
C PHE A 63 -21.75 -22.04 12.02
N THR A 64 -22.98 -21.52 11.92
CA THR A 64 -23.58 -21.18 10.62
C THR A 64 -23.30 -19.76 10.23
N PRO A 65 -23.20 -19.42 8.93
CA PRO A 65 -23.01 -18.02 8.48
C PRO A 65 -24.09 -17.08 9.05
N MET A 66 -25.34 -17.54 9.17
CA MET A 66 -26.44 -16.72 9.71
C MET A 66 -26.20 -16.30 11.17
N SER A 67 -25.50 -17.12 11.96
CA SER A 67 -25.14 -16.76 13.33
C SER A 67 -24.13 -15.62 13.40
N LEU A 68 -23.20 -15.53 12.42
CA LEU A 68 -22.22 -14.45 12.35
C LEU A 68 -22.86 -13.12 11.96
N TYR A 69 -23.83 -13.14 11.02
CA TYR A 69 -24.52 -11.92 10.59
C TYR A 69 -25.24 -11.17 11.72
N ARG A 70 -25.46 -11.81 12.86
CA ARG A 70 -25.99 -11.15 14.07
C ARG A 70 -24.97 -10.24 14.76
N TYR A 71 -23.67 -10.46 14.51
CA TYR A 71 -22.55 -9.72 15.11
C TYR A 71 -21.95 -8.75 14.08
N VAL A 72 -21.66 -9.23 12.88
CA VAL A 72 -21.06 -8.47 11.79
C VAL A 72 -21.98 -8.62 10.58
N THR A 73 -22.57 -7.50 10.11
CA THR A 73 -23.70 -7.53 9.17
C THR A 73 -23.27 -7.65 7.71
N ALA A 74 -22.01 -7.31 7.39
CA ALA A 74 -21.48 -7.35 6.05
C ALA A 74 -20.01 -7.82 6.06
N LYS A 75 -19.53 -8.33 4.92
CA LYS A 75 -18.12 -8.70 4.75
C LYS A 75 -17.23 -7.46 4.86
N GLU A 76 -17.69 -6.33 4.38
CA GLU A 76 -16.99 -5.05 4.41
C GLU A 76 -16.76 -4.60 5.86
N ASP A 77 -17.76 -4.75 6.73
CA ASP A 77 -17.62 -4.48 8.17
C ASP A 77 -16.58 -5.42 8.81
N LEU A 78 -16.58 -6.71 8.42
CA LEU A 78 -15.59 -7.67 8.90
C LEU A 78 -14.17 -7.26 8.49
N VAL A 79 -13.97 -6.93 7.21
CA VAL A 79 -12.66 -6.51 6.70
C VAL A 79 -12.18 -5.24 7.39
N LEU A 80 -13.07 -4.28 7.66
CA LEU A 80 -12.74 -3.07 8.41
C LEU A 80 -12.25 -3.40 9.83
N LEU A 81 -12.95 -4.30 10.54
CA LEU A 81 -12.56 -4.72 11.89
C LEU A 81 -11.27 -5.53 11.90
N MET A 82 -11.05 -6.39 10.90
CA MET A 82 -9.78 -7.09 10.70
C MET A 82 -8.63 -6.11 10.47
N GLN A 83 -8.85 -5.09 9.64
CA GLN A 83 -7.85 -4.03 9.39
C GLN A 83 -7.54 -3.26 10.66
N GLU A 84 -8.56 -2.89 11.43
CA GLU A 84 -8.42 -2.21 12.72
C GLU A 84 -7.55 -3.01 13.69
N GLU A 85 -7.83 -4.30 13.85
CA GLU A 85 -7.09 -5.19 14.73
C GLU A 85 -5.65 -5.42 14.24
N ALA A 86 -5.45 -5.68 12.95
CA ALA A 86 -4.13 -5.91 12.36
C ALA A 86 -3.22 -4.69 12.39
N THR A 87 -3.79 -3.49 12.25
CA THR A 87 -3.05 -2.23 12.29
C THR A 87 -2.61 -1.91 13.71
N GLY A 88 -3.42 -2.21 14.73
CA GLY A 88 -3.14 -1.86 16.12
C GLY A 88 -2.91 -0.36 16.33
N SER A 89 -2.55 0.03 17.52
CA SER A 89 -2.16 1.41 17.85
C SER A 89 -0.63 1.56 17.78
N PRO A 90 -0.10 2.74 17.39
CA PRO A 90 1.33 3.01 17.47
C PRO A 90 1.79 2.94 18.93
N SER A 91 2.99 2.39 19.14
CA SER A 91 3.54 2.21 20.47
C SER A 91 3.88 3.56 21.14
N GLU A 92 3.88 3.57 22.47
CA GLU A 92 4.34 4.73 23.23
C GLU A 92 5.83 5.02 22.95
N ALA A 93 6.63 3.99 22.70
CA ALA A 93 8.03 4.14 22.35
C ALA A 93 8.22 4.93 21.03
N ALA A 94 7.41 4.65 20.01
CA ALA A 94 7.46 5.41 18.75
C ALA A 94 6.97 6.86 18.94
N ARG A 95 5.93 7.06 19.75
CA ARG A 95 5.40 8.40 20.05
C ARG A 95 6.39 9.28 20.80
N GLN A 96 7.25 8.69 21.63
CA GLN A 96 8.21 9.39 22.50
C GLN A 96 9.66 9.31 22.00
N ALA A 97 9.92 8.70 20.86
CA ALA A 97 11.26 8.67 20.29
C ALA A 97 11.76 10.11 20.03
N GLY A 98 12.97 10.43 20.42
CA GLY A 98 13.76 11.63 20.17
C GLY A 98 13.03 12.87 19.63
N GLY A 99 13.56 13.48 18.54
CA GLY A 99 12.90 14.58 17.85
C GLY A 99 11.86 14.12 16.82
N TRP A 100 11.36 15.06 16.03
CA TRP A 100 10.32 14.79 15.03
C TRP A 100 10.73 13.71 14.01
N ARG A 101 12.01 13.69 13.62
CA ARG A 101 12.53 12.73 12.64
C ARG A 101 12.51 11.31 13.20
N GLU A 102 13.05 11.12 14.38
CA GLU A 102 13.13 9.81 15.04
C GLU A 102 11.73 9.25 15.33
N ARG A 103 10.76 10.10 15.67
CA ARG A 103 9.35 9.69 15.82
C ARG A 103 8.77 9.17 14.50
N LEU A 104 8.97 9.90 13.40
CA LEU A 104 8.48 9.48 12.08
C LEU A 104 9.17 8.21 11.57
N GLU A 105 10.46 8.06 11.80
CA GLU A 105 11.21 6.84 11.47
C GLU A 105 10.72 5.63 12.29
N ALA A 106 10.45 5.83 13.58
CA ALA A 106 9.89 4.78 14.43
C ALA A 106 8.48 4.38 13.98
N LEU A 107 7.61 5.35 13.67
CA LEU A 107 6.27 5.10 13.13
C LEU A 107 6.34 4.36 11.79
N PHE A 108 7.25 4.73 10.90
CA PHE A 108 7.50 4.00 9.64
C PHE A 108 7.84 2.53 9.91
N GLY A 109 8.82 2.29 10.80
CA GLY A 109 9.28 0.94 11.13
C GLY A 109 8.16 0.07 11.72
N GLU A 110 7.37 0.59 12.66
CA GLU A 110 6.23 -0.12 13.23
C GLU A 110 5.16 -0.43 12.18
N GLN A 111 4.81 0.55 11.36
CA GLN A 111 3.81 0.37 10.31
C GLN A 111 4.25 -0.68 9.29
N LEU A 112 5.53 -0.67 8.89
CA LEU A 112 6.10 -1.69 8.01
C LEU A 112 6.04 -3.08 8.65
N GLN A 113 6.35 -3.20 9.95
CA GLN A 113 6.25 -4.48 10.67
C GLN A 113 4.80 -5.01 10.73
N HIS A 114 3.79 -4.15 10.88
CA HIS A 114 2.39 -4.55 10.80
C HIS A 114 2.03 -5.10 9.41
N TYR A 115 2.46 -4.44 8.34
CA TYR A 115 2.24 -4.92 6.97
C TYR A 115 2.93 -6.25 6.69
N LEU A 116 4.14 -6.46 7.19
CA LEU A 116 4.86 -7.72 7.00
C LEU A 116 4.27 -8.88 7.84
N ARG A 117 3.66 -8.55 8.99
CA ARG A 117 2.97 -9.54 9.83
C ARG A 117 1.62 -9.96 9.23
N HIS A 118 0.89 -9.01 8.64
CA HIS A 118 -0.44 -9.18 8.06
C HIS A 118 -0.46 -8.65 6.62
N PRO A 119 0.21 -9.33 5.65
CA PRO A 119 0.37 -8.80 4.28
C PRO A 119 -0.94 -8.55 3.55
N TRP A 120 -2.01 -9.26 3.91
CA TRP A 120 -3.34 -9.10 3.33
C TRP A 120 -3.95 -7.71 3.59
N VAL A 121 -3.46 -6.95 4.58
CA VAL A 121 -3.89 -5.55 4.80
C VAL A 121 -3.57 -4.68 3.58
N LEU A 122 -2.48 -4.98 2.87
CA LEU A 122 -2.06 -4.28 1.66
C LEU A 122 -2.96 -4.56 0.45
N ASP A 123 -3.74 -5.64 0.49
CA ASP A 123 -4.72 -6.01 -0.55
C ASP A 123 -6.07 -5.29 -0.36
N ILE A 124 -6.27 -4.57 0.75
CA ILE A 124 -7.49 -3.81 1.01
C ILE A 124 -7.48 -2.54 0.17
N PRO A 125 -8.48 -2.31 -0.70
CA PRO A 125 -8.54 -1.10 -1.52
C PRO A 125 -8.63 0.17 -0.66
N ILE A 126 -7.81 1.17 -0.97
CA ILE A 126 -7.89 2.48 -0.33
C ILE A 126 -9.13 3.20 -0.87
N SER A 127 -10.18 3.27 -0.06
CA SER A 127 -11.46 3.93 -0.40
C SER A 127 -11.71 5.22 0.40
N GLY A 128 -10.69 5.73 1.06
CA GLY A 128 -10.71 6.88 1.95
C GLY A 128 -9.90 6.64 3.20
N VAL A 129 -9.98 7.55 4.16
CA VAL A 129 -9.34 7.37 5.47
C VAL A 129 -10.32 6.59 6.36
N PRO A 130 -9.96 5.40 6.85
CA PRO A 130 -10.79 4.67 7.81
C PRO A 130 -10.92 5.48 9.09
N ALA A 131 -12.13 5.89 9.45
CA ALA A 131 -12.40 6.64 10.69
C ALA A 131 -12.53 5.69 11.89
N THR A 132 -11.53 4.81 12.08
CA THR A 132 -11.47 3.83 13.18
C THR A 132 -10.50 4.27 14.28
N PRO A 133 -10.60 3.74 15.51
CA PRO A 133 -9.76 4.17 16.63
C PRO A 133 -8.26 4.07 16.37
N ASN A 134 -7.79 2.95 15.83
CA ASN A 134 -6.37 2.75 15.55
C ASN A 134 -5.88 3.62 14.39
N SER A 135 -6.69 3.76 13.31
CA SER A 135 -6.36 4.69 12.23
C SER A 135 -6.28 6.13 12.72
N ALA A 136 -7.18 6.55 13.60
CA ALA A 136 -7.12 7.87 14.23
C ALA A 136 -5.87 8.02 15.11
N ALA A 137 -5.50 6.98 15.87
CA ALA A 137 -4.30 6.99 16.71
C ALA A 137 -3.00 7.09 15.87
N TRP A 138 -2.94 6.46 14.71
CA TRP A 138 -1.81 6.59 13.78
C TRP A 138 -1.72 7.99 13.17
N MET A 139 -2.86 8.58 12.76
CA MET A 139 -2.88 9.95 12.26
C MET A 139 -2.46 10.96 13.33
N ASP A 140 -2.98 10.82 14.55
CA ASP A 140 -2.64 11.66 15.68
C ASP A 140 -1.14 11.57 16.00
N ALA A 141 -0.57 10.36 16.06
CA ALA A 141 0.84 10.15 16.30
C ALA A 141 1.72 10.81 15.21
N GLY A 142 1.36 10.67 13.94
CA GLY A 142 2.10 11.27 12.84
C GLY A 142 2.02 12.80 12.82
N ILE A 143 0.87 13.38 13.13
CA ILE A 143 0.69 14.84 13.22
C ILE A 143 1.42 15.39 14.45
N SER A 144 1.27 14.76 15.62
CA SER A 144 1.90 15.21 16.88
C SER A 144 3.41 15.04 16.87
N ALA A 145 3.96 14.10 16.10
CA ALA A 145 5.40 13.99 15.90
C ALA A 145 6.06 15.30 15.43
N LEU A 146 5.27 16.17 14.77
CA LEU A 146 5.72 17.44 14.18
C LEU A 146 5.29 18.69 14.99
N ASP A 147 4.81 18.53 16.23
CA ASP A 147 4.27 19.64 17.03
C ASP A 147 5.29 20.74 17.31
N ASP A 148 6.56 20.36 17.51
CA ASP A 148 7.68 21.28 17.77
C ASP A 148 8.22 21.95 16.48
N THR A 149 7.51 21.83 15.35
CA THR A 149 7.89 22.40 14.05
C THR A 149 6.98 23.56 13.64
N PRO A 150 7.43 24.50 12.79
CA PRO A 150 6.60 25.62 12.30
C PRO A 150 5.60 25.19 11.21
N LEU A 151 5.39 23.90 11.00
CA LEU A 151 4.49 23.38 9.96
C LEU A 151 3.02 23.60 10.32
N THR A 152 2.20 23.93 9.33
CA THR A 152 0.74 23.94 9.46
C THR A 152 0.19 22.51 9.59
N TYR A 153 -1.05 22.33 10.05
CA TYR A 153 -1.65 21.00 10.16
C TYR A 153 -1.75 20.27 8.82
N GLU A 154 -2.01 21.01 7.72
CA GLU A 154 -2.05 20.42 6.39
C GLU A 154 -0.65 19.97 5.93
N GLU A 155 0.40 20.72 6.29
CA GLU A 155 1.79 20.35 6.01
C GLU A 155 2.20 19.12 6.83
N ARG A 156 1.82 19.06 8.11
CA ARG A 156 2.07 17.89 8.99
C ARG A 156 1.37 16.66 8.46
N LEU A 157 0.09 16.77 8.04
CA LEU A 157 -0.65 15.68 7.42
C LEU A 157 0.02 15.21 6.12
N ALA A 158 0.53 16.13 5.29
CA ALA A 158 1.24 15.78 4.07
C ALA A 158 2.55 15.02 4.36
N VAL A 159 3.31 15.41 5.40
CA VAL A 159 4.50 14.69 5.86
C VAL A 159 4.14 13.30 6.38
N MET A 160 3.08 13.18 7.18
CA MET A 160 2.59 11.88 7.64
C MET A 160 2.23 10.97 6.44
N LEU A 161 1.54 11.50 5.43
CA LEU A 161 1.20 10.74 4.23
C LEU A 161 2.42 10.32 3.41
N LEU A 162 3.50 11.12 3.39
CA LEU A 162 4.77 10.73 2.79
C LEU A 162 5.34 9.48 3.49
N VAL A 163 5.37 9.49 4.83
CA VAL A 163 5.90 8.38 5.65
C VAL A 163 5.04 7.12 5.46
N THR A 164 3.72 7.25 5.64
CA THR A 164 2.76 6.15 5.48
C THR A 164 2.76 5.58 4.06
N GLY A 165 2.82 6.45 3.04
CA GLY A 165 2.90 6.03 1.64
C GLY A 165 4.17 5.25 1.34
N THR A 166 5.32 5.68 1.90
CA THR A 166 6.58 4.97 1.77
C THR A 166 6.53 3.60 2.48
N ALA A 167 5.96 3.54 3.68
CA ALA A 167 5.79 2.28 4.43
C ALA A 167 4.86 1.30 3.69
N HIS A 168 3.75 1.80 3.13
CA HIS A 168 2.81 0.99 2.36
C HIS A 168 3.46 0.41 1.10
N TRP A 169 4.21 1.23 0.35
CA TRP A 169 4.92 0.78 -0.84
C TRP A 169 6.03 -0.23 -0.49
N ALA A 170 6.84 0.05 0.54
CA ALA A 170 7.83 -0.88 1.04
C ALA A 170 7.21 -2.22 1.45
N GLY A 171 6.14 -2.18 2.24
CA GLY A 171 5.38 -3.36 2.66
C GLY A 171 4.87 -4.17 1.47
N THR A 172 4.28 -3.50 0.47
CA THR A 172 3.77 -4.15 -0.75
C THR A 172 4.87 -4.91 -1.49
N VAL A 173 6.03 -4.29 -1.68
CA VAL A 173 7.15 -4.93 -2.39
C VAL A 173 7.72 -6.07 -1.56
N LEU A 174 8.05 -5.84 -0.29
CA LEU A 174 8.66 -6.84 0.58
C LEU A 174 7.73 -8.05 0.82
N ALA A 175 6.44 -7.82 1.05
CA ALA A 175 5.47 -8.91 1.19
C ALA A 175 5.30 -9.69 -0.13
N GLY A 176 5.40 -9.01 -1.28
CA GLY A 176 5.42 -9.64 -2.60
C GLY A 176 6.59 -10.60 -2.75
N TYR A 177 7.80 -10.17 -2.43
CA TYR A 177 9.00 -11.02 -2.47
C TYR A 177 8.91 -12.19 -1.48
N ALA A 178 8.50 -11.95 -0.23
CA ALA A 178 8.30 -13.00 0.75
C ALA A 178 7.26 -14.06 0.33
N ARG A 179 6.25 -13.67 -0.45
CA ARG A 179 5.29 -14.61 -1.04
C ARG A 179 5.97 -15.46 -2.12
N VAL A 180 6.72 -14.84 -3.05
CA VAL A 180 7.45 -15.57 -4.10
C VAL A 180 8.45 -16.57 -3.49
N GLU A 181 9.19 -16.18 -2.45
CA GLU A 181 10.09 -17.07 -1.71
C GLU A 181 9.37 -18.32 -1.19
N ARG A 182 8.22 -18.12 -0.55
CA ARG A 182 7.41 -19.24 -0.01
C ARG A 182 6.85 -20.14 -1.11
N GLU A 183 6.33 -19.56 -2.19
CA GLU A 183 5.73 -20.31 -3.29
C GLU A 183 6.76 -21.12 -4.09
N GLN A 184 7.96 -20.56 -4.28
CA GLN A 184 9.02 -21.20 -5.06
C GLN A 184 9.99 -22.02 -4.21
N GLY A 185 10.01 -21.84 -2.90
CA GLY A 185 10.93 -22.50 -1.99
C GLY A 185 12.40 -22.09 -2.18
N VAL A 186 12.63 -20.84 -2.64
CA VAL A 186 13.97 -20.28 -2.90
C VAL A 186 14.16 -18.99 -2.09
N GLY A 187 15.39 -18.68 -1.70
CA GLY A 187 15.69 -17.45 -0.95
C GLY A 187 15.75 -16.22 -1.85
N SER A 188 15.63 -15.03 -1.24
CA SER A 188 15.65 -13.70 -1.88
C SER A 188 16.82 -13.50 -2.82
N ASP A 189 18.03 -13.90 -2.42
CA ASP A 189 19.24 -13.83 -3.27
C ASP A 189 19.11 -14.61 -4.59
N THR A 190 18.40 -15.73 -4.56
CA THR A 190 18.18 -16.53 -5.76
C THR A 190 17.16 -15.85 -6.67
N ILE A 191 16.13 -15.26 -6.10
CA ILE A 191 15.13 -14.48 -6.84
C ILE A 191 15.83 -13.28 -7.50
N ALA A 192 16.61 -12.50 -6.75
CA ALA A 192 17.33 -11.33 -7.27
C ALA A 192 18.29 -11.70 -8.41
N ARG A 193 19.06 -12.80 -8.26
CA ARG A 193 19.93 -13.29 -9.35
C ARG A 193 19.16 -13.73 -10.60
N ASN A 194 18.01 -14.37 -10.42
CA ASN A 194 17.17 -14.78 -11.55
C ASN A 194 16.59 -13.58 -12.29
N GLU A 195 16.15 -12.55 -11.55
CA GLU A 195 15.66 -11.30 -12.10
C GLU A 195 16.76 -10.53 -12.85
N ASP A 196 17.96 -10.42 -12.26
CA ASP A 196 19.11 -9.80 -12.91
C ASP A 196 19.48 -10.53 -14.21
N ALA A 197 19.52 -11.86 -14.19
CA ALA A 197 19.79 -12.65 -15.37
C ALA A 197 18.72 -12.45 -16.47
N MET A 198 17.45 -12.37 -16.08
CA MET A 198 16.35 -12.07 -17.00
C MET A 198 16.49 -10.65 -17.56
N PHE A 199 16.78 -9.65 -16.75
CA PHE A 199 17.01 -8.29 -17.21
C PHE A 199 18.20 -8.20 -18.16
N ARG A 200 19.33 -8.84 -17.87
CA ARG A 200 20.49 -8.92 -18.77
C ARG A 200 20.16 -9.52 -20.12
N ALA A 201 19.28 -10.50 -20.16
CA ALA A 201 18.85 -11.16 -21.41
C ALA A 201 17.88 -10.30 -22.24
N LEU A 202 17.04 -9.49 -21.61
CA LEU A 202 15.95 -8.76 -22.28
C LEU A 202 16.24 -7.28 -22.53
N ILE A 203 17.02 -6.63 -21.65
CA ILE A 203 17.26 -5.20 -21.68
C ILE A 203 18.56 -4.91 -22.45
N THR A 204 18.42 -4.28 -23.61
CA THR A 204 19.55 -3.90 -24.45
C THR A 204 19.94 -2.45 -24.23
N ALA A 205 21.23 -2.13 -24.41
CA ALA A 205 21.74 -0.74 -24.31
C ALA A 205 21.15 0.18 -25.40
N GLU A 206 20.77 -0.39 -26.54
CA GLU A 206 20.15 0.36 -27.64
C GLU A 206 18.75 0.85 -27.28
N ALA A 207 17.92 -0.02 -26.68
CA ALA A 207 16.53 0.30 -26.35
C ALA A 207 16.41 1.02 -24.97
N TYR A 208 17.28 0.70 -24.02
CA TYR A 208 17.21 1.16 -22.62
C TYR A 208 18.60 1.44 -22.06
N PRO A 209 19.32 2.47 -22.55
CA PRO A 209 20.74 2.68 -22.22
C PRO A 209 20.98 2.89 -20.72
N SER A 210 20.18 3.71 -20.04
CA SER A 210 20.34 3.97 -18.59
C SER A 210 20.01 2.75 -17.72
N LEU A 211 18.94 2.02 -18.06
CA LEU A 211 18.57 0.81 -17.33
C LEU A 211 19.64 -0.28 -17.54
N ARG A 212 20.15 -0.44 -18.75
CA ARG A 212 21.24 -1.38 -19.05
C ARG A 212 22.49 -1.04 -18.24
N ALA A 213 22.88 0.21 -18.17
CA ALA A 213 24.02 0.65 -17.34
C ALA A 213 23.83 0.33 -15.85
N ALA A 214 22.62 0.53 -15.30
CA ALA A 214 22.31 0.18 -13.93
C ALA A 214 22.41 -1.34 -13.68
N ILE A 215 21.92 -2.17 -14.61
CA ILE A 215 22.03 -3.63 -14.55
C ILE A 215 23.51 -4.05 -14.56
N GLU A 216 24.31 -3.45 -15.43
CA GLU A 216 25.75 -3.75 -15.51
C GLU A 216 26.52 -3.34 -14.27
N ALA A 217 26.09 -2.25 -13.63
CA ALA A 217 26.62 -1.79 -12.34
C ALA A 217 26.16 -2.67 -11.15
N GLY A 218 25.26 -3.63 -11.35
CA GLY A 218 24.77 -4.53 -10.29
C GLY A 218 23.73 -3.90 -9.37
N ALA A 219 23.07 -2.81 -9.78
CA ALA A 219 22.12 -2.08 -8.94
C ALA A 219 20.93 -2.90 -8.44
N PHE A 220 20.59 -4.01 -9.10
CA PHE A 220 19.51 -4.93 -8.68
C PHE A 220 20.00 -6.05 -7.75
N LEU A 221 21.30 -6.13 -7.49
CA LEU A 221 21.94 -7.10 -6.59
C LEU A 221 22.51 -6.42 -5.34
N ASP A 222 22.29 -5.12 -5.19
CA ASP A 222 22.72 -4.35 -4.03
C ASP A 222 21.88 -4.75 -2.81
N GLU A 223 22.53 -5.01 -1.67
CA GLU A 223 21.89 -5.38 -0.41
C GLU A 223 21.35 -4.18 0.38
N SER A 224 21.57 -2.95 -0.11
CA SER A 224 21.05 -1.75 0.54
C SER A 224 19.51 -1.70 0.50
N ASP A 225 18.92 -1.15 1.57
CA ASP A 225 17.48 -0.94 1.63
C ASP A 225 17.07 0.33 0.84
N PRO A 226 16.46 0.20 -0.36
CA PRO A 226 16.06 1.34 -1.16
C PRO A 226 14.92 2.15 -0.51
N PHE A 227 14.12 1.53 0.35
CA PHE A 227 13.01 2.21 1.03
C PHE A 227 13.50 3.04 2.20
N ALA A 228 14.48 2.54 2.95
CA ALA A 228 15.17 3.33 3.98
C ALA A 228 15.85 4.55 3.35
N PHE A 229 16.57 4.37 2.23
CA PHE A 229 17.17 5.48 1.50
C PHE A 229 16.13 6.51 1.04
N ALA A 230 15.01 6.05 0.47
CA ALA A 230 13.94 6.93 0.00
C ALA A 230 13.29 7.73 1.15
N LEU A 231 13.02 7.06 2.28
CA LEU A 231 12.49 7.71 3.48
C LEU A 231 13.44 8.79 3.99
N GLU A 232 14.72 8.45 4.18
CA GLU A 232 15.74 9.40 4.67
C GLU A 232 15.83 10.64 3.78
N ARG A 233 15.88 10.46 2.45
CA ARG A 233 15.92 11.60 1.51
C ARG A 233 14.63 12.40 1.50
N GLY A 234 13.49 11.75 1.69
CA GLY A 234 12.21 12.43 1.92
C GLY A 234 12.24 13.29 3.18
N LEU A 235 12.72 12.73 4.30
CA LEU A 235 12.82 13.45 5.57
C LEU A 235 13.91 14.56 5.55
N ASP A 236 14.98 14.42 4.77
CA ASP A 236 15.93 15.50 4.54
C ASP A 236 15.25 16.70 3.83
N GLY A 237 14.40 16.41 2.84
CA GLY A 237 13.59 17.44 2.18
C GLY A 237 12.60 18.11 3.15
N VAL A 238 11.98 17.35 4.04
CA VAL A 238 11.11 17.87 5.12
C VAL A 238 11.94 18.77 6.07
N ALA A 239 13.13 18.35 6.50
CA ALA A 239 14.00 19.14 7.36
C ALA A 239 14.37 20.48 6.72
N ALA A 240 14.73 20.48 5.44
CA ALA A 240 15.02 21.70 4.69
C ALA A 240 13.79 22.62 4.59
N TYR A 241 12.60 22.04 4.40
CA TYR A 241 11.35 22.79 4.36
C TYR A 241 10.99 23.38 5.74
N ILE A 242 11.17 22.64 6.82
CA ILE A 242 10.98 23.11 8.20
C ILE A 242 11.86 24.33 8.47
N ALA A 243 13.15 24.27 8.09
CA ALA A 243 14.08 25.39 8.23
C ALA A 243 13.62 26.63 7.44
N ALA A 244 13.18 26.44 6.21
CA ALA A 244 12.65 27.53 5.38
C ALA A 244 11.36 28.13 5.95
N ALA A 245 10.45 27.29 6.47
CA ALA A 245 9.20 27.73 7.08
C ALA A 245 9.43 28.52 8.36
N ALA A 246 10.45 28.19 9.15
CA ALA A 246 10.84 28.94 10.34
C ALA A 246 11.29 30.37 10.01
N GLU A 247 11.84 30.59 8.81
CA GLU A 247 12.21 31.91 8.30
C GLU A 247 11.07 32.63 7.54
N GLY A 248 9.86 32.08 7.59
CA GLY A 248 8.68 32.62 6.89
C GLY A 248 8.66 32.35 5.38
N ARG A 249 9.54 31.52 4.86
CA ARG A 249 9.62 31.17 3.44
C ARG A 249 8.82 29.89 3.19
N ARG A 250 7.65 30.02 2.55
CA ARG A 250 6.82 28.89 2.09
C ARG A 250 6.67 28.95 0.59
N GLY A 251 6.89 27.82 -0.09
CA GLY A 251 6.67 27.71 -1.53
C GLY A 251 5.17 27.66 -1.88
N GLU A 252 4.86 27.98 -3.12
CA GLU A 252 3.50 27.76 -3.65
C GLU A 252 3.10 26.29 -3.59
N ARG A 253 1.88 26.02 -3.19
CA ARG A 253 1.32 24.66 -3.24
C ARG A 253 1.06 24.28 -4.70
N LYS A 254 1.76 23.27 -5.18
CA LYS A 254 1.57 22.75 -6.53
C LYS A 254 0.50 21.66 -6.54
N GLN A 255 -0.44 21.77 -7.45
CA GLN A 255 -1.40 20.72 -7.75
C GLN A 255 -0.93 19.99 -9.01
N TRP A 256 -0.50 18.74 -8.87
CA TRP A 256 0.06 17.95 -9.97
C TRP A 256 -1.01 17.27 -10.83
N VAL A 257 -2.19 17.02 -10.23
CA VAL A 257 -3.32 16.36 -10.90
C VAL A 257 -4.53 17.25 -10.71
N THR A 258 -5.04 17.80 -11.80
CA THR A 258 -6.37 18.37 -11.84
C THR A 258 -7.32 17.28 -12.35
N LEU A 259 -8.21 16.81 -11.50
CA LEU A 259 -9.30 15.92 -11.91
C LEU A 259 -10.41 16.78 -12.55
N ASP A 260 -10.08 17.39 -13.69
CA ASP A 260 -10.97 18.35 -14.37
C ASP A 260 -11.96 17.68 -15.34
N ASP A 261 -11.87 16.35 -15.49
CA ASP A 261 -12.72 15.61 -16.44
C ASP A 261 -14.06 15.16 -15.81
N GLY A 262 -14.31 15.48 -14.53
CA GLY A 262 -15.53 15.05 -13.84
C GLY A 262 -16.82 15.48 -14.53
N ASP A 263 -16.84 16.71 -15.04
CA ASP A 263 -18.02 17.30 -15.68
C ASP A 263 -18.28 16.76 -17.09
N ILE A 264 -17.25 16.18 -17.74
CA ILE A 264 -17.35 15.66 -19.11
C ILE A 264 -17.21 14.14 -19.19
N ALA A 265 -17.03 13.47 -18.06
CA ALA A 265 -16.84 12.00 -18.00
C ALA A 265 -18.00 11.23 -18.65
N ASP A 266 -19.22 11.79 -18.60
CA ASP A 266 -20.43 11.24 -19.20
C ASP A 266 -20.68 11.67 -20.65
N ASP A 267 -19.87 12.60 -21.19
CA ASP A 267 -20.01 13.01 -22.57
C ASP A 267 -19.71 11.88 -23.55
N LYS A 268 -20.63 11.63 -24.46
CA LYS A 268 -20.53 10.51 -25.41
C LYS A 268 -19.31 10.62 -26.34
N LYS A 269 -19.05 11.87 -26.84
CA LYS A 269 -17.90 12.09 -27.76
C LYS A 269 -16.58 11.94 -27.03
N PHE A 270 -16.51 12.42 -25.77
CA PHE A 270 -15.34 12.26 -24.94
C PHE A 270 -15.02 10.78 -24.68
N ARG A 271 -16.03 9.97 -24.31
CA ARG A 271 -15.86 8.52 -24.12
C ARG A 271 -15.46 7.79 -25.39
N GLU A 272 -16.00 8.17 -26.56
CA GLU A 272 -15.62 7.64 -27.86
C GLU A 272 -14.17 7.99 -28.21
N ALA A 273 -13.74 9.23 -27.97
CA ALA A 273 -12.35 9.65 -28.15
C ALA A 273 -11.39 8.92 -27.22
N GLN A 274 -11.72 8.77 -25.94
CA GLN A 274 -10.92 7.97 -24.99
C GLN A 274 -10.80 6.51 -25.41
N LYS A 275 -11.89 5.92 -25.94
CA LYS A 275 -11.86 4.55 -26.47
C LYS A 275 -10.93 4.44 -27.67
N ALA A 276 -10.96 5.42 -28.58
CA ALA A 276 -10.05 5.46 -29.74
C ALA A 276 -8.58 5.58 -29.31
N VAL A 277 -8.25 6.42 -28.33
CA VAL A 277 -6.91 6.54 -27.76
C VAL A 277 -6.45 5.20 -27.21
N ARG A 278 -7.25 4.54 -26.35
CA ARG A 278 -6.90 3.22 -25.81
C ARG A 278 -6.66 2.16 -26.89
N GLN A 279 -7.43 2.20 -27.98
CA GLN A 279 -7.25 1.28 -29.12
C GLN A 279 -5.94 1.57 -29.87
N ALA A 280 -5.62 2.85 -30.10
CA ALA A 280 -4.39 3.26 -30.76
C ALA A 280 -3.14 2.88 -29.92
N GLU A 281 -3.20 3.09 -28.61
CA GLU A 281 -2.13 2.69 -27.69
C GLU A 281 -1.92 1.17 -27.66
N LYS A 282 -3.01 0.38 -27.72
CA LYS A 282 -2.93 -1.07 -27.83
C LYS A 282 -2.25 -1.47 -29.14
N ALA A 283 -2.69 -0.90 -30.27
CA ALA A 283 -2.09 -1.18 -31.58
C ALA A 283 -0.61 -0.80 -31.62
N LEU A 284 -0.23 0.33 -31.02
CA LEU A 284 1.17 0.75 -30.90
C LEU A 284 2.01 -0.25 -30.06
N ARG A 285 1.46 -0.74 -28.93
CA ARG A 285 2.14 -1.77 -28.12
C ARG A 285 2.36 -3.07 -28.92
N ASP A 286 1.36 -3.49 -29.67
CA ASP A 286 1.43 -4.70 -30.48
C ASP A 286 2.45 -4.53 -31.64
N ALA A 287 2.46 -3.37 -32.30
CA ALA A 287 3.44 -3.05 -33.34
C ALA A 287 4.89 -3.03 -32.81
N ARG A 288 5.12 -2.40 -31.63
CA ARG A 288 6.42 -2.41 -30.97
C ARG A 288 6.89 -3.80 -30.53
N LYS A 289 5.94 -4.69 -30.19
CA LYS A 289 6.27 -6.09 -29.89
C LYS A 289 6.77 -6.84 -31.13
N LEU A 290 6.09 -6.64 -32.28
CA LEU A 290 6.50 -7.21 -33.56
C LEU A 290 7.86 -6.66 -34.03
N GLU A 291 8.08 -5.37 -33.89
CA GLU A 291 9.36 -4.73 -34.21
C GLU A 291 10.52 -5.35 -33.41
N ARG A 292 10.36 -5.50 -32.07
CA ARG A 292 11.37 -6.15 -31.23
C ARG A 292 11.64 -7.60 -31.62
N LEU A 293 10.58 -8.35 -31.95
CA LEU A 293 10.72 -9.72 -32.41
C LEU A 293 11.51 -9.80 -33.72
N ALA A 294 11.15 -8.94 -34.68
CA ALA A 294 11.84 -8.87 -35.96
C ALA A 294 13.32 -8.45 -35.85
N ALA A 295 13.60 -7.49 -34.95
CA ALA A 295 14.97 -7.08 -34.64
C ALA A 295 15.77 -8.23 -34.03
N ARG A 296 15.23 -8.98 -33.09
CA ARG A 296 15.88 -10.16 -32.50
C ARG A 296 16.19 -11.23 -33.56
N GLU A 297 15.21 -11.57 -34.36
CA GLU A 297 15.42 -12.52 -35.47
C GLU A 297 16.49 -12.04 -36.47
N ALA A 298 16.55 -10.75 -36.76
CA ALA A 298 17.57 -10.16 -37.61
C ALA A 298 18.98 -10.28 -37.02
N HIS A 299 19.12 -10.03 -35.70
CA HIS A 299 20.37 -10.22 -34.98
C HIS A 299 20.82 -11.68 -34.99
N ASP A 300 19.90 -12.61 -34.70
CA ASP A 300 20.19 -14.04 -34.69
C ASP A 300 20.64 -14.53 -36.10
N ARG A 301 20.01 -14.05 -37.17
CA ARG A 301 20.43 -14.33 -38.55
C ARG A 301 21.83 -13.80 -38.83
N LYS A 302 22.14 -12.57 -38.40
CA LYS A 302 23.49 -12.00 -38.58
C LYS A 302 24.57 -12.74 -37.79
N ALA A 303 24.23 -13.18 -36.56
CA ALA A 303 25.16 -13.95 -35.73
C ALA A 303 25.52 -15.30 -36.38
N ARG A 304 24.54 -16.00 -37.00
CA ARG A 304 24.76 -17.28 -37.71
C ARG A 304 25.53 -17.12 -39.02
N GLN A 305 25.58 -15.91 -39.60
CA GLN A 305 26.28 -15.62 -40.87
C GLN A 305 27.72 -15.13 -40.69
N ARG A 306 28.17 -14.90 -39.41
CA ARG A 306 29.59 -14.59 -39.14
C ARG A 306 30.40 -15.89 -39.27
N PRO A 307 31.38 -15.98 -40.20
CA PRO A 307 32.30 -17.13 -40.25
C PRO A 307 33.10 -17.12 -38.92
N GLU A 308 33.29 -18.30 -38.36
CA GLU A 308 34.26 -18.52 -37.29
C GLU A 308 35.64 -18.04 -37.77
N ALA A 309 36.18 -17.02 -37.08
CA ALA A 309 37.51 -16.48 -37.35
C ALA A 309 38.52 -17.16 -36.42
#